data_3342b77899bcbd4d55d130712a7cc18d
#
_entry.id   3342b77899bcbd4d55d130712a7cc18d
#
_cell.length_a   1.000
_cell.length_b   1.000
_cell.length_c   1.000
_cell.angle_alpha   90.00
_cell.angle_beta   90.00
_cell.angle_gamma   90.00
#
_symmetry.space_group_name_H-M   'P 1'
#
loop_
_entity.id
_entity.type
_entity.pdbx_description
1 polymer ?
#
loop_
_entity_poly.entity_id
_entity_poly.type
_entity_poly.pdbx_seq_one_letter_code
_entity_poly.pdbx_strand_id
1 'polypeptide(L)'
;MRGLAFPMLAAAVLGLGGCGGRDGDDDGNARDASASAQQPPAGQATPAPQSAPTPPPPPPDLRLEVNVAERELYVYRNDERIATHPVAVGTSEWPTQPGEWTIGQVVWNPRWTPPEEEWAKDEEVKEPGDPKNPLGHAQLVYDAPRSIHGTNEPESLGKAESHGSIRIANDVAVQLARMVMESGGAGKDEAWYQNV
;
A
#
# COMPACT_ATOMS: atom_id res chain seq x y z
N MET A 1 -11.42 -22.63 -16.08
CA MET A 1 -12.24 -21.42 -16.31
C MET A 1 -11.29 -20.24 -16.28
N ARG A 2 -11.32 -19.41 -17.29
CA ARG A 2 -10.32 -18.36 -17.51
C ARG A 2 -10.58 -17.17 -16.57
N GLY A 3 -9.62 -16.83 -15.72
CA GLY A 3 -9.64 -15.60 -14.94
C GLY A 3 -9.47 -14.38 -15.86
N LEU A 4 -10.41 -13.45 -15.83
CA LEU A 4 -10.29 -12.16 -16.51
C LEU A 4 -9.46 -11.22 -15.63
N ALA A 5 -8.34 -10.78 -16.15
CA ALA A 5 -7.64 -9.62 -15.65
C ALA A 5 -8.31 -8.35 -16.21
N PHE A 6 -8.71 -7.42 -15.36
CA PHE A 6 -9.18 -6.09 -15.73
C PHE A 6 -8.10 -5.05 -15.48
N PRO A 7 -7.84 -4.16 -16.44
CA PRO A 7 -6.89 -3.07 -16.21
C PRO A 7 -7.52 -1.93 -15.40
N MET A 8 -6.72 -1.33 -14.56
CA MET A 8 -7.02 -0.19 -13.70
C MET A 8 -7.33 1.06 -14.53
N LEU A 9 -8.50 1.66 -14.33
CA LEU A 9 -8.90 2.94 -14.92
C LEU A 9 -8.64 4.05 -13.89
N ALA A 10 -7.71 4.95 -14.20
CA ALA A 10 -7.44 6.13 -13.39
C ALA A 10 -8.54 7.18 -13.62
N ALA A 11 -9.23 7.59 -12.57
CA ALA A 11 -10.18 8.70 -12.61
C ALA A 11 -9.47 10.01 -12.33
N ALA A 12 -9.43 10.90 -13.33
CA ALA A 12 -8.98 12.28 -13.18
C ALA A 12 -10.14 13.14 -12.67
N VAL A 13 -9.95 13.85 -11.57
CA VAL A 13 -10.88 14.87 -11.07
C VAL A 13 -10.49 16.21 -11.64
N LEU A 14 -11.36 16.76 -12.51
CA LEU A 14 -11.31 18.15 -12.96
C LEU A 14 -12.07 19.03 -11.96
N GLY A 15 -11.38 19.96 -11.32
CA GLY A 15 -11.98 21.03 -10.54
C GLY A 15 -12.24 22.24 -11.42
N LEU A 16 -13.51 22.56 -11.63
CA LEU A 16 -13.99 23.83 -12.21
C LEU A 16 -14.40 24.76 -11.05
N GLY A 17 -13.84 25.94 -11.01
CA GLY A 17 -14.39 27.07 -10.29
C GLY A 17 -14.03 28.32 -11.07
N GLY A 18 -14.93 29.09 -11.56
CA GLY A 18 -16.13 29.70 -11.03
C GLY A 18 -15.95 31.22 -11.15
N CYS A 19 -16.64 31.82 -12.16
CA CYS A 19 -16.67 33.23 -12.50
C CYS A 19 -17.30 34.09 -11.39
N GLY A 20 -16.92 35.36 -11.33
CA GLY A 20 -17.67 36.42 -10.65
C GLY A 20 -17.19 37.77 -11.10
N GLY A 21 -17.93 38.37 -12.05
CA GLY A 21 -17.75 39.74 -12.49
C GLY A 21 -18.45 40.74 -11.57
N ARG A 22 -18.09 42.00 -11.71
CA ARG A 22 -19.07 43.11 -11.70
C ARG A 22 -18.41 44.44 -12.04
N ASP A 23 -19.13 45.11 -12.87
CA ASP A 23 -19.06 46.42 -13.44
C ASP A 23 -18.90 47.61 -12.44
N GLY A 24 -18.38 48.72 -12.95
CA GLY A 24 -18.42 50.04 -12.26
C GLY A 24 -17.68 51.08 -13.06
N ASP A 25 -18.44 51.77 -13.90
CA ASP A 25 -18.09 53.01 -14.59
C ASP A 25 -17.66 54.10 -13.60
N ASP A 26 -16.76 55.00 -13.97
CA ASP A 26 -17.07 56.43 -14.05
C ASP A 26 -15.89 57.30 -14.55
N ASP A 27 -16.28 58.38 -15.17
CA ASP A 27 -15.58 59.42 -15.95
C ASP A 27 -14.52 60.25 -15.24
N GLY A 28 -13.63 60.87 -16.03
CA GLY A 28 -12.98 62.08 -15.57
C GLY A 28 -11.63 62.46 -16.21
N ASN A 29 -11.70 62.98 -17.42
CA ASN A 29 -10.94 64.09 -18.03
C ASN A 29 -9.84 64.82 -17.20
N ALA A 30 -8.64 64.92 -17.73
CA ALA A 30 -7.90 66.11 -18.12
C ALA A 30 -6.39 65.91 -18.29
N ARG A 31 -5.97 66.18 -19.50
CA ARG A 31 -4.69 66.75 -20.01
C ARG A 31 -3.62 67.10 -18.95
N ASP A 32 -2.40 66.65 -19.13
CA ASP A 32 -1.32 67.57 -19.60
C ASP A 32 -0.06 66.82 -20.03
N ALA A 33 0.76 67.49 -20.78
CA ALA A 33 1.79 67.06 -21.66
C ALA A 33 3.15 66.80 -20.98
N SER A 34 3.99 66.08 -21.74
CA SER A 34 5.46 66.14 -21.80
C SER A 34 6.26 65.16 -20.96
N ALA A 35 6.84 64.27 -21.60
CA ALA A 35 8.28 64.12 -21.83
C ALA A 35 8.61 62.70 -22.25
N SER A 36 9.06 62.60 -23.48
CA SER A 36 9.71 61.38 -24.01
C SER A 36 10.96 61.05 -23.21
N ALA A 37 10.92 59.94 -22.52
CA ALA A 37 12.11 59.16 -22.16
C ALA A 37 11.97 57.77 -22.78
N GLN A 38 12.68 57.53 -23.87
CA GLN A 38 12.80 56.20 -24.46
C GLN A 38 13.51 55.28 -23.49
N GLN A 39 12.77 54.32 -22.91
CA GLN A 39 13.33 53.17 -22.25
C GLN A 39 13.91 52.21 -23.31
N PRO A 40 15.09 51.65 -23.06
CA PRO A 40 15.64 50.60 -23.92
C PRO A 40 14.73 49.38 -23.86
N PRO A 41 14.63 48.56 -24.92
CA PRO A 41 13.77 47.40 -24.95
C PRO A 41 14.20 46.40 -23.86
N ALA A 42 13.26 46.10 -22.99
CA ALA A 42 13.43 45.02 -22.02
C ALA A 42 13.80 43.72 -22.74
N GLY A 43 14.99 43.23 -22.42
CA GLY A 43 15.44 41.96 -22.94
C GLY A 43 14.40 40.88 -22.62
N GLN A 44 13.96 40.16 -23.66
CA GLN A 44 13.11 39.01 -23.50
C GLN A 44 13.86 37.96 -22.65
N ALA A 45 13.40 37.75 -21.41
CA ALA A 45 13.89 36.67 -20.59
C ALA A 45 13.54 35.37 -21.29
N THR A 46 14.56 34.67 -21.73
CA THR A 46 14.43 33.29 -22.25
C THR A 46 13.78 32.44 -21.16
N PRO A 47 12.65 31.76 -21.43
CA PRO A 47 12.06 30.85 -20.43
C PRO A 47 13.10 29.81 -20.03
N ALA A 48 13.29 29.64 -18.72
CA ALA A 48 14.14 28.58 -18.20
C ALA A 48 13.63 27.22 -18.75
N PRO A 49 14.51 26.30 -19.13
CA PRO A 49 14.10 25.00 -19.60
C PRO A 49 13.22 24.33 -18.51
N GLN A 50 11.98 24.09 -18.83
CA GLN A 50 11.09 23.30 -17.97
C GLN A 50 11.67 21.89 -17.89
N SER A 51 12.04 21.47 -16.69
CA SER A 51 12.46 20.11 -16.43
C SER A 51 11.36 19.16 -16.94
N ALA A 52 11.73 18.23 -17.80
CA ALA A 52 10.81 17.20 -18.25
C ALA A 52 10.19 16.50 -17.03
N PRO A 53 8.91 16.13 -17.06
CA PRO A 53 8.28 15.41 -15.96
C PRO A 53 9.08 14.13 -15.69
N THR A 54 9.45 13.92 -14.43
CA THR A 54 10.10 12.69 -14.00
C THR A 54 9.19 11.52 -14.36
N PRO A 55 9.67 10.49 -15.05
CA PRO A 55 8.86 9.32 -15.35
C PRO A 55 8.35 8.72 -14.04
N PRO A 56 7.12 8.17 -14.03
CA PRO A 56 6.60 7.50 -12.84
C PRO A 56 7.57 6.39 -12.42
N PRO A 57 7.71 6.13 -11.11
CA PRO A 57 8.54 5.03 -10.64
C PRO A 57 8.06 3.72 -11.29
N PRO A 58 8.99 2.80 -11.60
CA PRO A 58 8.60 1.49 -12.10
C PRO A 58 7.64 0.82 -11.10
N PRO A 59 6.67 0.03 -11.59
CA PRO A 59 5.79 -0.72 -10.70
C PRO A 59 6.64 -1.58 -9.76
N PRO A 60 6.18 -1.82 -8.52
CA PRO A 60 6.90 -2.67 -7.59
C PRO A 60 7.14 -4.02 -8.25
N ASP A 61 8.37 -4.48 -8.22
CA ASP A 61 8.80 -5.75 -8.81
C ASP A 61 8.29 -6.97 -8.02
N LEU A 62 7.73 -6.75 -6.83
CA LEU A 62 7.21 -7.77 -5.93
C LEU A 62 5.68 -7.76 -5.91
N ARG A 63 5.06 -8.92 -6.18
CA ARG A 63 3.62 -9.15 -6.07
C ARG A 63 3.36 -10.43 -5.29
N LEU A 64 2.44 -10.35 -4.34
CA LEU A 64 1.91 -11.49 -3.61
C LEU A 64 0.49 -11.77 -4.11
N GLU A 65 0.20 -13.01 -4.46
CA GLU A 65 -1.12 -13.44 -4.92
C GLU A 65 -1.60 -14.60 -4.06
N VAL A 66 -2.79 -14.48 -3.49
CA VAL A 66 -3.38 -15.56 -2.70
C VAL A 66 -4.51 -16.20 -3.47
N ASN A 67 -4.36 -17.48 -3.81
CA ASN A 67 -5.42 -18.31 -4.33
C ASN A 67 -6.20 -18.91 -3.16
N VAL A 68 -7.34 -18.31 -2.84
CA VAL A 68 -8.17 -18.74 -1.71
C VAL A 68 -8.73 -20.15 -1.90
N ALA A 69 -9.04 -20.55 -3.13
CA ALA A 69 -9.58 -21.89 -3.41
C ALA A 69 -8.53 -22.99 -3.25
N GLU A 70 -7.30 -22.74 -3.69
CA GLU A 70 -6.18 -23.67 -3.56
C GLU A 70 -5.48 -23.56 -2.21
N ARG A 71 -5.72 -22.44 -1.47
CA ARG A 71 -5.08 -22.12 -0.19
C ARG A 71 -3.57 -22.03 -0.31
N GLU A 72 -3.14 -21.34 -1.36
CA GLU A 72 -1.74 -21.11 -1.68
C GLU A 72 -1.47 -19.61 -1.86
N LEU A 73 -0.30 -19.18 -1.45
CA LEU A 73 0.26 -17.86 -1.72
C LEU A 73 1.39 -18.02 -2.73
N TYR A 74 1.28 -17.28 -3.82
CA TYR A 74 2.29 -17.18 -4.87
C TYR A 74 3.07 -15.88 -4.72
N VAL A 75 4.39 -15.98 -4.81
CA VAL A 75 5.30 -14.84 -4.79
C VAL A 75 5.82 -14.62 -6.20
N TYR A 76 5.62 -13.42 -6.72
CA TYR A 76 6.11 -13.02 -8.04
C TYR A 76 7.14 -11.91 -7.92
N ARG A 77 8.18 -11.98 -8.73
CA ARG A 77 9.15 -10.92 -8.98
C ARG A 77 9.29 -10.72 -10.47
N ASN A 78 9.09 -9.47 -10.96
CA ASN A 78 9.09 -9.16 -12.39
C ASN A 78 8.22 -10.12 -13.21
N ASP A 79 6.99 -10.41 -12.74
CA ASP A 79 6.02 -11.34 -13.32
C ASP A 79 6.43 -12.83 -13.33
N GLU A 80 7.61 -13.17 -12.86
CA GLU A 80 8.02 -14.55 -12.65
C GLU A 80 7.58 -15.04 -11.26
N ARG A 81 6.88 -16.19 -11.22
CA ARG A 81 6.55 -16.84 -9.94
C ARG A 81 7.80 -17.51 -9.37
N ILE A 82 8.32 -16.95 -8.28
CA ILE A 82 9.55 -17.40 -7.63
C ILE A 82 9.30 -18.33 -6.43
N ALA A 83 8.09 -18.33 -5.86
CA ALA A 83 7.75 -19.23 -4.75
C ALA A 83 6.25 -19.49 -4.67
N THR A 84 5.90 -20.60 -3.99
CA THR A 84 4.54 -20.99 -3.64
C THR A 84 4.56 -21.53 -2.21
N HIS A 85 3.61 -21.07 -1.40
CA HIS A 85 3.52 -21.45 0.01
C HIS A 85 2.07 -21.80 0.38
N PRO A 86 1.83 -22.86 1.17
CA PRO A 86 0.50 -23.14 1.71
C PRO A 86 0.12 -22.07 2.72
N VAL A 87 -1.16 -21.66 2.69
CA VAL A 87 -1.72 -20.69 3.62
C VAL A 87 -3.01 -21.18 4.25
N ALA A 88 -3.34 -20.68 5.45
CA ALA A 88 -4.69 -20.80 5.94
C ALA A 88 -5.48 -19.53 5.56
N VAL A 89 -6.71 -19.73 5.11
CA VAL A 89 -7.63 -18.67 4.72
C VAL A 89 -8.85 -18.66 5.63
N GLY A 90 -9.68 -17.65 5.49
CA GLY A 90 -10.91 -17.51 6.26
C GLY A 90 -11.89 -18.66 6.06
N THR A 91 -12.63 -18.99 7.11
CA THR A 91 -13.75 -19.93 7.06
C THR A 91 -14.91 -19.37 6.24
N SER A 92 -15.96 -20.17 6.04
CA SER A 92 -17.19 -19.67 5.38
C SER A 92 -17.92 -18.60 6.20
N GLU A 93 -17.73 -18.57 7.51
CA GLU A 93 -18.31 -17.57 8.42
C GLU A 93 -17.51 -16.26 8.39
N TRP A 94 -16.20 -16.34 8.32
CA TRP A 94 -15.28 -15.18 8.20
C TRP A 94 -14.41 -15.31 6.94
N PRO A 95 -14.96 -15.12 5.74
CA PRO A 95 -14.24 -15.39 4.51
C PRO A 95 -13.11 -14.40 4.26
N THR A 96 -11.98 -14.89 3.75
CA THR A 96 -10.97 -14.03 3.15
C THR A 96 -11.57 -13.35 1.92
N GLN A 97 -11.63 -12.01 1.95
CA GLN A 97 -12.25 -11.22 0.89
C GLN A 97 -11.33 -11.16 -0.33
N PRO A 98 -11.86 -11.40 -1.56
CA PRO A 98 -11.10 -11.17 -2.78
C PRO A 98 -10.97 -9.67 -3.07
N GLY A 99 -9.83 -9.26 -3.61
CA GLY A 99 -9.56 -7.88 -3.97
C GLY A 99 -8.08 -7.67 -4.30
N GLU A 100 -7.72 -6.42 -4.52
CA GLU A 100 -6.34 -5.98 -4.74
C GLU A 100 -6.01 -4.89 -3.72
N TRP A 101 -4.89 -5.04 -3.05
CA TRP A 101 -4.45 -4.13 -2.00
C TRP A 101 -2.95 -3.87 -2.09
N THR A 102 -2.54 -2.80 -1.46
CA THR A 102 -1.11 -2.53 -1.20
C THR A 102 -0.81 -2.85 0.26
N ILE A 103 0.30 -3.54 0.53
CA ILE A 103 0.77 -3.72 1.89
C ILE A 103 1.27 -2.37 2.40
N GLY A 104 0.51 -1.78 3.32
CA GLY A 104 0.79 -0.45 3.87
C GLY A 104 1.71 -0.47 5.09
N GLN A 105 1.83 -1.62 5.76
CA GLN A 105 2.62 -1.74 6.98
C GLN A 105 3.17 -3.15 7.15
N VAL A 106 4.43 -3.23 7.60
CA VAL A 106 5.06 -4.45 8.08
C VAL A 106 5.32 -4.30 9.57
N VAL A 107 4.82 -5.24 10.37
CA VAL A 107 5.01 -5.28 11.83
C VAL A 107 5.82 -6.52 12.18
N TRP A 108 6.94 -6.30 12.84
CA TRP A 108 7.82 -7.37 13.34
C TRP A 108 7.48 -7.69 14.79
N ASN A 109 7.47 -8.98 15.11
CA ASN A 109 7.09 -9.46 16.44
C ASN A 109 5.83 -8.74 16.98
N PRO A 110 4.68 -8.86 16.27
CA PRO A 110 3.50 -8.10 16.60
C PRO A 110 2.95 -8.50 17.97
N ARG A 111 2.47 -7.51 18.72
CA ARG A 111 1.58 -7.75 19.85
C ARG A 111 0.19 -8.08 19.31
N TRP A 112 -0.41 -9.13 19.80
CA TRP A 112 -1.80 -9.45 19.47
C TRP A 112 -2.75 -8.96 20.56
N THR A 113 -3.76 -8.19 20.16
CA THR A 113 -4.87 -7.78 21.00
C THR A 113 -6.12 -8.46 20.47
N PRO A 114 -6.86 -9.23 21.28
CA PRO A 114 -8.10 -9.84 20.84
C PRO A 114 -9.07 -8.79 20.30
N PRO A 115 -9.71 -9.03 19.16
CA PRO A 115 -10.77 -8.15 18.67
C PRO A 115 -12.01 -8.23 19.57
N GLU A 116 -12.86 -7.20 19.52
CA GLU A 116 -14.14 -7.16 20.23
C GLU A 116 -15.20 -8.02 19.50
N GLU A 117 -14.90 -9.31 19.31
CA GLU A 117 -15.75 -10.27 18.63
C GLU A 117 -16.02 -11.47 19.56
N GLU A 118 -17.19 -12.13 19.38
CA GLU A 118 -17.63 -13.22 20.26
C GLU A 118 -16.63 -14.37 20.37
N TRP A 119 -15.95 -14.70 19.25
CA TRP A 119 -14.96 -15.77 19.24
C TRP A 119 -13.69 -15.46 20.04
N ALA A 120 -13.40 -14.17 20.28
CA ALA A 120 -12.20 -13.72 20.98
C ALA A 120 -12.45 -13.21 22.40
N LYS A 121 -13.69 -13.27 22.90
CA LYS A 121 -14.09 -12.68 24.18
C LYS A 121 -13.35 -13.22 25.40
N ASP A 122 -12.92 -14.49 25.35
CA ASP A 122 -12.22 -15.16 26.44
C ASP A 122 -10.68 -15.21 26.20
N GLU A 123 -10.23 -14.57 25.11
CA GLU A 123 -8.82 -14.51 24.77
C GLU A 123 -8.12 -13.36 25.50
N GLU A 124 -6.87 -13.58 25.85
CA GLU A 124 -6.00 -12.57 26.45
C GLU A 124 -5.02 -11.99 25.43
N VAL A 125 -4.57 -10.77 25.70
CA VAL A 125 -3.47 -10.15 24.94
C VAL A 125 -2.23 -11.07 24.93
N LYS A 126 -1.61 -11.21 23.78
CA LYS A 126 -0.34 -11.94 23.64
C LYS A 126 0.78 -10.96 23.28
N GLU A 127 1.81 -10.93 24.11
CA GLU A 127 2.95 -10.06 23.88
C GLU A 127 3.85 -10.56 22.74
N PRO A 128 4.71 -9.70 22.18
CA PRO A 128 5.71 -10.09 21.20
C PRO A 128 6.56 -11.28 21.70
N GLY A 129 6.71 -12.32 20.87
CA GLY A 129 7.47 -13.50 21.22
C GLY A 129 6.74 -14.54 22.10
N ASP A 130 5.51 -14.28 22.50
CA ASP A 130 4.69 -15.30 23.16
C ASP A 130 4.44 -16.46 22.19
N PRO A 131 4.76 -17.73 22.55
CA PRO A 131 4.54 -18.88 21.67
C PRO A 131 3.06 -19.14 21.36
N LYS A 132 2.15 -18.52 22.13
CA LYS A 132 0.69 -18.57 21.87
C LYS A 132 0.19 -17.39 21.04
N ASN A 133 1.07 -16.51 20.58
CA ASN A 133 0.66 -15.37 19.76
C ASN A 133 0.24 -15.86 18.36
N PRO A 134 -1.04 -15.70 17.97
CA PRO A 134 -1.55 -16.20 16.70
C PRO A 134 -0.99 -15.45 15.47
N LEU A 135 -0.38 -14.28 15.64
CA LEU A 135 0.21 -13.50 14.55
C LEU A 135 1.63 -13.94 14.20
N GLY A 136 2.26 -14.77 15.03
CA GLY A 136 3.62 -15.24 14.80
C GLY A 136 4.65 -14.11 14.87
N HIS A 137 5.68 -14.18 14.00
CA HIS A 137 6.86 -13.32 14.06
C HIS A 137 6.79 -12.09 13.16
N ALA A 138 5.90 -12.08 12.16
CA ALA A 138 5.74 -10.95 11.25
C ALA A 138 4.30 -10.85 10.74
N GLN A 139 3.85 -9.61 10.53
CA GLN A 139 2.53 -9.28 10.03
C GLN A 139 2.66 -8.23 8.91
N LEU A 140 2.04 -8.52 7.77
CA LEU A 140 1.96 -7.65 6.59
C LEU A 140 0.52 -7.16 6.47
N VAL A 141 0.26 -5.92 6.86
CA VAL A 141 -1.08 -5.33 6.89
C VAL A 141 -1.42 -4.76 5.51
N TYR A 142 -2.49 -5.28 4.90
CA TYR A 142 -2.96 -4.83 3.59
C TYR A 142 -4.34 -4.14 3.65
N ASP A 143 -5.17 -4.50 4.64
CA ASP A 143 -6.52 -3.92 4.83
C ASP A 143 -6.94 -4.12 6.30
N ALA A 144 -6.45 -3.26 7.19
CA ALA A 144 -6.63 -3.41 8.64
C ALA A 144 -8.09 -3.65 9.05
N PRO A 145 -8.37 -4.65 9.91
CA PRO A 145 -7.42 -5.45 10.67
C PRO A 145 -6.83 -6.65 9.91
N ARG A 146 -7.21 -6.87 8.64
CA ARG A 146 -6.75 -8.02 7.84
C ARG A 146 -5.30 -7.91 7.42
N SER A 147 -4.60 -9.03 7.46
CA SER A 147 -3.17 -9.11 7.16
C SER A 147 -2.77 -10.50 6.68
N ILE A 148 -1.57 -10.60 6.11
CA ILE A 148 -0.84 -11.86 6.00
C ILE A 148 0.10 -11.91 7.21
N HIS A 149 0.08 -12.98 7.98
CA HIS A 149 0.88 -13.08 9.21
C HIS A 149 1.35 -14.51 9.48
N GLY A 150 2.34 -14.64 10.33
CA GLY A 150 2.78 -15.94 10.83
C GLY A 150 1.68 -16.68 11.59
N THR A 151 1.99 -17.84 12.14
CA THR A 151 1.02 -18.60 12.93
C THR A 151 1.69 -19.42 14.02
N ASN A 152 1.02 -19.58 15.15
CA ASN A 152 1.33 -20.58 16.18
C ASN A 152 0.65 -21.94 15.92
N GLU A 153 -0.16 -22.03 14.85
CA GLU A 153 -0.92 -23.22 14.45
C GLU A 153 -0.51 -23.69 13.05
N PRO A 154 0.70 -24.22 12.84
CA PRO A 154 1.19 -24.61 11.52
C PRO A 154 0.34 -25.70 10.84
N GLU A 155 -0.39 -26.50 11.62
CA GLU A 155 -1.34 -27.52 11.13
C GLU A 155 -2.58 -26.91 10.45
N SER A 156 -2.84 -25.59 10.64
CA SER A 156 -3.93 -24.87 9.95
C SER A 156 -3.61 -24.57 8.49
N LEU A 157 -2.32 -24.62 8.09
CA LEU A 157 -1.90 -24.30 6.74
C LEU A 157 -2.51 -25.27 5.71
N GLY A 158 -2.95 -24.74 4.58
CA GLY A 158 -3.70 -25.47 3.55
C GLY A 158 -5.20 -25.64 3.87
N LYS A 159 -5.70 -25.03 4.95
CA LYS A 159 -7.10 -25.16 5.37
C LYS A 159 -7.81 -23.81 5.44
N ALA A 160 -9.13 -23.83 5.56
CA ALA A 160 -9.98 -22.67 5.82
C ALA A 160 -10.30 -22.62 7.32
N GLU A 161 -9.38 -22.06 8.11
CA GLU A 161 -9.42 -22.07 9.57
C GLU A 161 -9.10 -20.69 10.20
N SER A 162 -8.99 -19.61 9.40
CA SER A 162 -8.78 -18.26 9.95
C SER A 162 -10.09 -17.46 10.06
N HIS A 163 -10.01 -16.30 10.70
CA HIS A 163 -11.09 -15.31 10.79
C HIS A 163 -10.91 -14.21 9.72
N GLY A 164 -10.58 -14.60 8.47
CA GLY A 164 -10.49 -13.70 7.33
C GLY A 164 -9.09 -13.22 6.96
N SER A 165 -8.14 -13.14 7.90
CA SER A 165 -6.72 -12.91 7.63
C SER A 165 -6.09 -14.16 7.00
N ILE A 166 -4.87 -14.03 6.51
CA ILE A 166 -4.13 -15.10 5.84
C ILE A 166 -2.99 -15.53 6.75
N ARG A 167 -3.00 -16.81 7.19
CA ARG A 167 -1.91 -17.40 7.98
C ARG A 167 -0.90 -18.04 7.07
N ILE A 168 0.38 -17.88 7.39
CA ILE A 168 1.50 -18.51 6.68
C ILE A 168 2.54 -19.02 7.69
N ALA A 169 3.46 -19.90 7.30
CA ALA A 169 4.53 -20.33 8.19
C ALA A 169 5.37 -19.16 8.69
N ASN A 170 5.83 -19.18 9.94
CA ASN A 170 6.53 -18.07 10.57
C ASN A 170 7.81 -17.66 9.84
N ASP A 171 8.60 -18.60 9.39
CA ASP A 171 9.82 -18.37 8.62
C ASP A 171 9.52 -17.72 7.27
N VAL A 172 8.43 -18.12 6.61
CA VAL A 172 7.97 -17.52 5.36
C VAL A 172 7.43 -16.11 5.61
N ALA A 173 6.67 -15.87 6.69
CA ALA A 173 6.19 -14.55 7.05
C ALA A 173 7.34 -13.55 7.23
N VAL A 174 8.42 -13.98 7.90
CA VAL A 174 9.65 -13.19 8.09
C VAL A 174 10.33 -12.90 6.73
N GLN A 175 10.45 -13.91 5.86
CA GLN A 175 11.03 -13.73 4.52
C GLN A 175 10.20 -12.75 3.66
N LEU A 176 8.88 -12.90 3.65
CA LEU A 176 7.99 -12.01 2.91
C LEU A 176 8.03 -10.58 3.45
N ALA A 177 8.06 -10.41 4.77
CA ALA A 177 8.18 -9.11 5.41
C ALA A 177 9.46 -8.39 4.98
N ARG A 178 10.59 -9.11 4.94
CA ARG A 178 11.86 -8.60 4.42
C ARG A 178 11.74 -8.20 2.95
N MET A 179 11.23 -9.09 2.09
CA MET A 179 11.08 -8.83 0.64
C MET A 179 10.19 -7.61 0.37
N VAL A 180 9.09 -7.47 1.11
CA VAL A 180 8.18 -6.32 0.99
C VAL A 180 8.88 -5.02 1.39
N MET A 181 9.63 -5.01 2.49
CA MET A 181 10.40 -3.83 2.91
C MET A 181 11.47 -3.46 1.90
N GLU A 182 12.23 -4.43 1.37
CA GLU A 182 13.26 -4.21 0.37
C GLU A 182 12.66 -3.65 -0.93
N SER A 183 11.58 -4.23 -1.44
CA SER A 183 10.87 -3.76 -2.64
C SER A 183 10.25 -2.37 -2.45
N GLY A 184 9.75 -2.07 -1.25
CA GLY A 184 9.21 -0.76 -0.89
C GLY A 184 10.25 0.30 -0.54
N GLY A 185 11.55 0.02 -0.67
CA GLY A 185 12.63 0.95 -0.36
C GLY A 185 12.86 1.19 1.14
N ALA A 186 12.25 0.36 2.01
CA ALA A 186 12.40 0.41 3.48
C ALA A 186 13.30 -0.71 4.01
N GLY A 187 14.04 -1.40 3.14
CA GLY A 187 14.97 -2.48 3.50
C GLY A 187 15.99 -2.04 4.53
N LYS A 188 16.42 -2.98 5.38
CA LYS A 188 17.41 -2.82 6.43
C LYS A 188 18.63 -3.68 6.14
N ASP A 189 19.70 -3.47 6.89
CA ASP A 189 20.87 -4.33 6.84
C ASP A 189 20.63 -5.68 7.52
N GLU A 190 21.51 -6.64 7.29
CA GLU A 190 21.42 -7.99 7.83
C GLU A 190 21.45 -8.00 9.36
N ALA A 191 22.27 -7.13 9.97
CA ALA A 191 22.36 -7.04 11.42
C ALA A 191 21.04 -6.61 12.05
N TRP A 192 20.30 -5.74 11.39
CA TRP A 192 18.96 -5.34 11.83
C TRP A 192 18.00 -6.52 11.79
N TYR A 193 17.95 -7.28 10.66
CA TYR A 193 17.05 -8.43 10.52
C TYR A 193 17.34 -9.57 11.49
N GLN A 194 18.60 -9.71 11.93
CA GLN A 194 18.99 -10.72 12.94
C GLN A 194 18.59 -10.33 14.38
N ASN A 195 18.27 -9.07 14.64
CA ASN A 195 17.94 -8.56 15.98
C ASN A 195 16.47 -8.22 16.19
N VAL A 196 15.63 -8.49 15.21
CA VAL A 196 14.18 -8.21 15.27
C VAL A 196 13.41 -9.36 15.86
#